data_4abbda57dfe78787c69252ffa3be38f6
#
_entry.id   4abbda57dfe78787c69252ffa3be38f6
#
_cell.length_a   1.000
_cell.length_b   1.000
_cell.length_c   1.000
_cell.angle_alpha   90.00
_cell.angle_beta   90.00
_cell.angle_gamma   90.00
#
_symmetry.space_group_name_H-M   'P 1'
#
loop_
_entity.id
_entity.type
_entity.pdbx_description
1 polymer ?
#
loop_
_entity_poly.entity_id
_entity_poly.type
_entity_poly.pdbx_seq_one_letter_code
_entity_poly.pdbx_strand_id
1 'polypeptide(L)'
;MIELTEIISEPNSYNPDTQSVTSTYSLKSLYINPRFVVELRENEEIARKHSDKKLIGGLSKDVGFTKVVVSSGGNWTKTYNIVGYPTQILSALKETK
;
A
#
# COMPACT_ATOMS: atom_id res chain seq x y z
N MET A 1 18.31 -1.85 2.73
CA MET A 1 16.89 -2.27 2.69
C MET A 1 16.11 -1.62 3.81
N ILE A 2 14.92 -1.19 3.48
CA ILE A 2 13.97 -0.73 4.51
C ILE A 2 12.74 -1.62 4.47
N GLU A 3 12.08 -1.73 5.62
CA GLU A 3 10.83 -2.46 5.74
C GLU A 3 9.66 -1.49 5.71
N LEU A 4 8.71 -1.76 4.84
CA LEU A 4 7.45 -1.02 4.77
C LEU A 4 6.30 -2.01 4.92
N THR A 5 5.12 -1.50 5.25
CA THR A 5 3.92 -2.33 5.35
C THR A 5 3.09 -2.12 4.10
N GLU A 6 2.93 -3.19 3.34
CA GLU A 6 2.16 -3.17 2.09
C GLU A 6 0.73 -3.59 2.36
N ILE A 7 -0.23 -2.88 1.77
CA ILE A 7 -1.62 -3.29 1.77
C ILE A 7 -1.92 -3.96 0.43
N ILE A 8 -2.43 -5.17 0.48
CA ILE A 8 -2.67 -6.00 -0.68
C ILE A 8 -4.16 -6.32 -0.76
N SER A 9 -4.72 -6.16 -1.97
CA SER A 9 -6.08 -6.59 -2.25
C SER A 9 -6.03 -8.09 -2.61
N GLU A 10 -6.71 -8.90 -1.81
CA GLU A 10 -6.83 -10.32 -2.11
C GLU A 10 -7.81 -10.52 -3.27
N PRO A 11 -7.69 -11.64 -4.01
CA PRO A 11 -8.64 -11.95 -5.06
C PRO A 11 -10.07 -11.94 -4.53
N ASN A 12 -10.98 -11.42 -5.33
CA ASN A 12 -12.38 -11.36 -4.95
C ASN A 12 -12.95 -12.75 -4.74
N SER A 13 -13.68 -12.90 -3.64
CA SER A 13 -14.43 -14.12 -3.36
C SER A 13 -15.87 -13.92 -3.80
N TYR A 14 -16.37 -14.78 -4.66
CA TYR A 14 -17.76 -14.77 -5.07
C TYR A 14 -18.58 -15.60 -4.11
N ASN A 15 -19.62 -15.00 -3.54
CA ASN A 15 -20.55 -15.72 -2.69
C ASN A 15 -21.82 -16.03 -3.48
N PRO A 16 -22.06 -17.30 -3.86
CA PRO A 16 -23.23 -17.64 -4.67
C PRO A 16 -24.56 -17.44 -3.94
N ASP A 17 -24.55 -17.48 -2.60
CA ASP A 17 -25.80 -17.31 -1.84
C ASP A 17 -26.28 -15.86 -1.87
N THR A 18 -25.38 -14.90 -1.86
CA THR A 18 -25.72 -13.48 -1.90
C THR A 18 -25.48 -12.85 -3.26
N GLN A 19 -24.89 -13.58 -4.19
CA GLN A 19 -24.50 -13.11 -5.52
C GLN A 19 -23.61 -11.85 -5.43
N SER A 20 -22.80 -11.78 -4.38
CA SER A 20 -21.92 -10.62 -4.17
C SER A 20 -20.47 -11.03 -4.29
N VAL A 21 -19.64 -10.06 -4.71
CA VAL A 21 -18.19 -10.21 -4.77
C VAL A 21 -17.61 -9.43 -3.60
N THR A 22 -16.86 -10.11 -2.74
CA THR A 22 -16.24 -9.49 -1.58
C THR A 22 -14.75 -9.32 -1.82
N SER A 23 -14.26 -8.10 -1.69
CA SER A 23 -12.83 -7.80 -1.72
C SER A 23 -12.30 -7.81 -0.29
N THR A 24 -11.21 -8.52 -0.07
CA THR A 24 -10.52 -8.53 1.20
C THR A 24 -9.13 -7.91 1.04
N TYR A 25 -8.62 -7.34 2.11
CA TYR A 25 -7.31 -6.71 2.13
C TYR A 25 -6.47 -7.33 3.23
N SER A 26 -5.17 -7.42 3.00
CA SER A 26 -4.24 -7.93 4.00
C SER A 26 -3.00 -7.05 4.03
N LEU A 27 -2.27 -7.12 5.15
CA LEU A 27 -1.01 -6.40 5.32
C LEU A 27 0.14 -7.39 5.24
N LYS A 28 1.20 -7.01 4.54
CA LYS A 28 2.43 -7.79 4.44
C LYS A 28 3.63 -6.89 4.57
N SER A 29 4.70 -7.42 5.14
CA SER A 29 5.97 -6.70 5.17
C SER A 29 6.58 -6.70 3.78
N LEU A 30 7.08 -5.54 3.37
CA LEU A 30 7.76 -5.35 2.11
C LEU A 30 9.14 -4.76 2.38
N TYR A 31 10.17 -5.41 1.86
CA TYR A 31 11.55 -4.93 1.98
C TYR A 31 11.99 -4.40 0.63
N ILE A 32 12.36 -3.12 0.58
CA ILE A 32 12.78 -2.49 -0.67
C ILE A 32 14.12 -1.78 -0.48
N ASN A 33 14.82 -1.61 -1.59
CA ASN A 33 16.04 -0.80 -1.62
C ASN A 33 15.63 0.65 -1.91
N PRO A 34 15.92 1.60 -1.00
CA PRO A 34 15.52 2.99 -1.19
C PRO A 34 16.04 3.61 -2.49
N ARG A 35 17.16 3.11 -3.00
CA ARG A 35 17.75 3.62 -4.25
C ARG A 35 16.86 3.43 -5.46
N PHE A 36 15.97 2.45 -5.41
CA PHE A 36 15.12 2.11 -6.55
C PHE A 36 13.76 2.79 -6.51
N VAL A 37 13.48 3.56 -5.46
CA VAL A 37 12.24 4.32 -5.36
C VAL A 37 12.35 5.57 -6.21
N VAL A 38 11.46 5.70 -7.18
CA VAL A 38 11.49 6.82 -8.13
C VAL A 38 10.34 7.79 -7.94
N GLU A 39 9.27 7.37 -7.25
CA GLU A 39 8.10 8.23 -7.06
C GLU A 39 7.31 7.82 -5.82
N LEU A 40 6.78 8.81 -5.11
CA LEU A 40 5.84 8.62 -4.01
C LEU A 40 4.61 9.47 -4.30
N ARG A 41 3.42 8.89 -4.16
CA ARG A 41 2.15 9.61 -4.27
C ARG A 41 1.18 9.15 -3.22
N GLU A 42 0.42 10.07 -2.67
CA GLU A 42 -0.67 9.70 -1.78
C GLU A 42 -1.71 8.87 -2.54
N ASN A 43 -2.14 7.77 -1.94
CA ASN A 43 -3.20 6.94 -2.53
C ASN A 43 -4.53 7.32 -1.90
N GLU A 44 -5.16 8.34 -2.46
CA GLU A 44 -6.42 8.87 -1.95
C GLU A 44 -7.57 7.88 -2.10
N GLU A 45 -7.53 7.05 -3.12
CA GLU A 45 -8.58 6.07 -3.38
C GLU A 45 -8.68 5.04 -2.26
N ILE A 46 -7.56 4.43 -1.87
CA ILE A 46 -7.54 3.48 -0.77
C ILE A 46 -7.86 4.17 0.55
N ALA A 47 -7.33 5.37 0.76
CA ALA A 47 -7.59 6.14 1.98
C ALA A 47 -9.09 6.41 2.14
N ARG A 48 -9.76 6.76 1.06
CA ARG A 48 -11.21 7.01 1.07
C ARG A 48 -11.98 5.74 1.38
N LYS A 49 -11.65 4.63 0.74
CA LYS A 49 -12.30 3.35 0.98
C LYS A 49 -12.12 2.90 2.42
N HIS A 50 -10.92 3.07 2.97
CA HIS A 50 -10.63 2.70 4.35
C HIS A 50 -11.39 3.59 5.34
N SER A 51 -11.46 4.89 5.06
CA SER A 51 -12.20 5.84 5.88
C SER A 51 -13.68 5.48 5.94
N ASP A 52 -14.25 5.02 4.82
CA ASP A 52 -15.67 4.66 4.75
C ASP A 52 -15.97 3.33 5.44
N LYS A 53 -15.16 2.30 5.21
CA LYS A 53 -15.51 0.94 5.61
C LYS A 53 -14.45 0.20 6.41
N LYS A 54 -13.36 0.84 6.79
CA LYS A 54 -12.22 0.16 7.45
C LYS A 54 -11.84 -1.13 6.73
N LEU A 55 -11.02 -1.02 5.71
CA LEU A 55 -10.57 -2.16 4.94
C LEU A 55 -9.85 -3.22 5.79
N ILE A 56 -9.17 -2.77 6.84
CA ILE A 56 -8.46 -3.65 7.78
C ILE A 56 -8.82 -3.22 9.19
N GLY A 57 -9.36 -4.17 9.95
CA GLY A 57 -9.92 -3.87 11.27
C GLY A 57 -8.94 -3.34 12.30
N GLY A 58 -7.65 -3.67 12.18
CA GLY A 58 -6.63 -3.20 13.12
C GLY A 58 -6.05 -1.82 12.82
N LEU A 59 -6.43 -1.21 11.70
CA LEU A 59 -5.91 0.10 11.32
C LEU A 59 -6.86 1.21 11.73
N SER A 60 -6.27 2.35 12.15
CA SER A 60 -7.03 3.57 12.38
C SER A 60 -7.65 4.06 11.08
N LYS A 61 -8.83 4.69 11.16
CA LYS A 61 -9.46 5.30 9.99
C LYS A 61 -8.66 6.48 9.46
N ASP A 62 -7.80 7.06 10.27
CA ASP A 62 -7.00 8.23 9.90
C ASP A 62 -5.65 7.89 9.28
N VAL A 63 -5.36 6.60 9.10
CA VAL A 63 -4.09 6.19 8.50
C VAL A 63 -4.07 6.58 7.02
N GLY A 64 -2.92 7.03 6.55
CA GLY A 64 -2.74 7.35 5.14
C GLY A 64 -2.21 6.16 4.35
N PHE A 65 -2.22 6.30 3.03
CA PHE A 65 -1.70 5.28 2.12
C PHE A 65 -0.90 5.96 1.02
N THR A 66 0.19 5.35 0.61
CA THR A 66 1.11 5.90 -0.37
C THR A 66 1.37 4.89 -1.48
N LYS A 67 1.33 5.36 -2.73
CA LYS A 67 1.82 4.58 -3.87
C LYS A 67 3.32 4.79 -3.96
N VAL A 68 4.08 3.72 -3.84
CA VAL A 68 5.53 3.73 -3.96
C VAL A 68 5.89 3.07 -5.29
N VAL A 69 6.50 3.83 -6.19
CA VAL A 69 6.92 3.32 -7.49
C VAL A 69 8.40 3.04 -7.45
N VAL A 70 8.77 1.82 -7.80
CA VAL A 70 10.17 1.40 -7.84
C VAL A 70 10.55 1.04 -9.28
N SER A 71 11.83 1.26 -9.62
CA SER A 71 12.39 0.88 -10.90
C SER A 71 13.80 0.34 -10.68
N SER A 72 14.10 -0.81 -11.23
CA SER A 72 15.41 -1.44 -11.05
C SER A 72 16.37 -1.12 -12.21
N GLY A 73 16.11 -0.04 -12.95
CA GLY A 73 16.98 0.39 -14.03
C GLY A 73 16.68 -0.20 -15.40
N GLY A 74 15.66 -1.01 -15.51
CA GLY A 74 15.18 -1.50 -16.79
C GLY A 74 14.00 -0.68 -17.30
N ASN A 75 13.27 -1.23 -18.25
CA ASN A 75 12.09 -0.58 -18.82
C ASN A 75 10.82 -0.85 -18.01
N TRP A 76 10.95 -1.46 -16.85
CA TRP A 76 9.78 -1.77 -16.04
C TRP A 76 9.79 -0.99 -14.72
N THR A 77 8.59 -0.70 -14.28
CA THR A 77 8.35 -0.14 -12.96
C THR A 77 7.32 -1.01 -12.24
N LYS A 78 7.35 -0.98 -10.92
CA LYS A 78 6.37 -1.67 -10.11
C LYS A 78 5.85 -0.73 -9.06
N THR A 79 4.53 -0.75 -8.84
CA THR A 79 3.86 0.12 -7.87
C THR A 79 3.39 -0.72 -6.69
N TYR A 80 3.71 -0.25 -5.49
CA TYR A 80 3.25 -0.86 -4.25
C TYR A 80 2.36 0.12 -3.50
N ASN A 81 1.33 -0.41 -2.87
CA ASN A 81 0.47 0.39 -2.00
C ASN A 81 0.93 0.17 -0.55
N ILE A 82 1.40 1.24 0.07
CA ILE A 82 2.06 1.19 1.37
C ILE A 82 1.22 1.93 2.40
N VAL A 83 1.14 1.37 3.61
CA VAL A 83 0.46 2.01 4.74
C VAL A 83 1.35 3.13 5.28
N GLY A 84 0.81 4.32 5.39
CA GLY A 84 1.52 5.50 5.87
C GLY A 84 1.37 6.66 4.90
N TYR A 85 1.52 7.88 5.42
CA TYR A 85 1.51 9.08 4.57
C TYR A 85 2.83 9.20 3.80
N PRO A 86 2.82 9.86 2.63
CA PRO A 86 4.06 10.05 1.84
C PRO A 86 5.19 10.66 2.65
N THR A 87 4.90 11.59 3.56
CA THR A 87 5.93 12.19 4.41
C THR A 87 6.57 11.17 5.35
N GLN A 88 5.80 10.23 5.86
CA GLN A 88 6.31 9.17 6.72
C GLN A 88 7.21 8.22 5.94
N ILE A 89 6.79 7.86 4.73
CA ILE A 89 7.57 6.98 3.85
C ILE A 89 8.88 7.67 3.44
N LEU A 90 8.78 8.96 3.10
CA LEU A 90 9.96 9.74 2.72
C LEU A 90 10.98 9.81 3.86
N SER A 91 10.52 9.99 5.10
CA SER A 91 11.41 9.98 6.26
C SER A 91 12.12 8.65 6.42
N ALA A 92 11.39 7.53 6.26
CA ALA A 92 11.99 6.21 6.35
C ALA A 92 13.05 6.00 5.27
N LEU A 93 12.80 6.47 4.06
CA LEU A 93 13.77 6.37 2.96
C LEU A 93 15.03 7.18 3.23
N LYS A 94 14.89 8.36 3.85
CA LYS A 94 16.04 9.24 4.15
C LYS A 94 16.88 8.74 5.30
N GLU A 95 16.31 8.02 6.25
CA GLU A 95 17.04 7.48 7.39
C GLU A 95 17.98 6.35 7.00
N THR A 96 17.75 5.74 5.85
CA THR A 96 18.54 4.62 5.36
C THR A 96 19.57 5.13 4.36
N LYS A 97 20.80 5.14 4.76
CA LYS A 97 21.92 5.53 3.89
C LYS A 97 22.70 4.31 3.45
#